data_1faee9a7e279479b11b3684e79e1c03a
#
_entry.id   1faee9a7e279479b11b3684e79e1c03a
#
_cell.length_a   1.000
_cell.length_b   1.000
_cell.length_c   1.000
_cell.angle_alpha   90.00
_cell.angle_beta   90.00
_cell.angle_gamma   90.00
#
_symmetry.space_group_name_H-M   'P 1'
#
loop_
_entity.id
_entity.type
_entity.pdbx_description
1 polymer ?
#
loop_
_entity_poly.entity_id
_entity_poly.type
_entity_poly.pdbx_seq_one_letter_code
_entity_poly.pdbx_strand_id
1 'polypeptide(L)'
;MVEMKNPVKEADANPDVGHLRLWRTDLAYFWVINCEPKTQDDMHYHENDDHIFMVLEGECTVRTPHREFVLKQHDTVLLKSGEPYQLCNTGTGRMLLLGAGNAGVNGQPRTRVPKIPSHTPLAEPIVA
;
A
#
# COMPACT_ATOMS: atom_id res chain seq x y z
N MET A 1 16.42 0.60 23.24
CA MET A 1 17.41 0.66 22.14
C MET A 1 16.77 1.32 20.94
N VAL A 2 17.49 2.25 20.32
CA VAL A 2 17.02 2.86 19.07
C VAL A 2 17.50 2.00 17.90
N GLU A 3 16.61 1.74 16.96
CA GLU A 3 16.91 0.98 15.76
C GLU A 3 16.60 1.83 14.53
N MET A 4 17.26 1.54 13.43
CA MET A 4 17.16 2.34 12.22
C MET A 4 17.17 1.47 10.98
N LYS A 5 16.29 1.79 10.01
CA LYS A 5 16.25 1.16 8.69
C LYS A 5 15.96 2.20 7.63
N ASN A 6 16.53 1.99 6.45
CA ASN A 6 16.21 2.81 5.28
C ASN A 6 15.32 1.97 4.35
N PRO A 7 14.08 2.41 4.09
CA PRO A 7 13.16 1.61 3.28
C PRO A 7 13.66 1.29 1.87
N VAL A 8 14.32 2.24 1.23
CA VAL A 8 14.83 2.04 -0.13
C VAL A 8 15.96 1.01 -0.14
N LYS A 9 16.88 1.12 0.81
CA LYS A 9 17.98 0.16 0.95
C LYS A 9 17.47 -1.24 1.27
N GLU A 10 16.47 -1.34 2.13
CA GLU A 10 15.86 -2.63 2.45
C GLU A 10 15.19 -3.26 1.23
N ALA A 11 14.49 -2.48 0.44
CA ALA A 11 13.88 -2.96 -0.80
C ALA A 11 14.93 -3.39 -1.82
N ASP A 12 16.00 -2.63 -1.96
CA ASP A 12 17.11 -2.96 -2.88
C ASP A 12 17.80 -4.26 -2.48
N ALA A 13 17.92 -4.52 -1.19
CA ALA A 13 18.51 -5.75 -0.67
C ALA A 13 17.58 -6.97 -0.80
N ASN A 14 16.30 -6.76 -1.03
CA ASN A 14 15.28 -7.81 -1.13
C ASN A 14 14.42 -7.62 -2.39
N PRO A 15 15.03 -7.65 -3.58
CA PRO A 15 14.32 -7.25 -4.81
C PRO A 15 13.13 -8.14 -5.18
N ASP A 16 13.10 -9.37 -4.69
CA ASP A 16 12.02 -10.32 -5.00
C ASP A 16 10.92 -10.34 -3.95
N VAL A 17 11.01 -9.47 -2.94
CA VAL A 17 9.99 -9.39 -1.88
C VAL A 17 9.05 -8.24 -2.18
N GLY A 18 7.81 -8.58 -2.55
CA GLY A 18 6.81 -7.57 -2.90
C GLY A 18 6.21 -6.86 -1.69
N HIS A 19 6.20 -7.49 -0.55
CA HIS A 19 5.71 -6.92 0.70
C HIS A 19 6.72 -7.22 1.80
N LEU A 20 7.49 -6.22 2.17
CA LEU A 20 8.59 -6.36 3.12
C LEU A 20 8.27 -5.60 4.42
N ARG A 21 8.18 -6.34 5.52
CA ARG A 21 8.00 -5.71 6.83
C ARG A 21 9.28 -4.98 7.22
N LEU A 22 9.13 -3.71 7.63
CA LEU A 22 10.22 -2.94 8.23
C LEU A 22 10.17 -3.03 9.76
N TRP A 23 9.03 -2.65 10.32
CA TRP A 23 8.84 -2.56 11.76
C TRP A 23 7.46 -3.09 12.14
N ARG A 24 7.41 -3.76 13.26
CA ARG A 24 6.15 -4.12 13.89
C ARG A 24 6.29 -4.07 15.39
N THR A 25 5.40 -3.33 16.02
CA THR A 25 5.25 -3.28 17.49
C THR A 25 3.80 -3.57 17.82
N ASP A 26 3.44 -3.51 19.11
CA ASP A 26 2.04 -3.64 19.51
C ASP A 26 1.18 -2.46 19.07
N LEU A 27 1.79 -1.34 18.70
CA LEU A 27 1.08 -0.10 18.39
C LEU A 27 1.16 0.27 16.91
N ALA A 28 2.17 -0.16 16.20
CA ALA A 28 2.43 0.31 14.85
C ALA A 28 3.01 -0.76 13.96
N TYR A 29 2.77 -0.61 12.69
CA TYR A 29 3.28 -1.50 11.66
C TYR A 29 3.72 -0.66 10.46
N PHE A 30 4.97 -0.88 10.02
CA PHE A 30 5.54 -0.25 8.82
C PHE A 30 6.03 -1.34 7.87
N TRP A 31 5.76 -1.13 6.58
CA TRP A 31 6.19 -2.07 5.54
C TRP A 31 6.49 -1.33 4.24
N VAL A 32 7.11 -2.03 3.32
CA VAL A 32 7.40 -1.53 1.98
C VAL A 32 6.71 -2.44 0.97
N ILE A 33 6.05 -1.85 0.00
CA ILE A 33 5.53 -2.56 -1.17
C ILE A 33 6.44 -2.24 -2.34
N ASN A 34 6.91 -3.28 -3.00
CA ASN A 34 7.80 -3.18 -4.16
C ASN A 34 7.19 -3.99 -5.31
N CYS A 35 6.70 -3.30 -6.32
CA CYS A 35 5.98 -3.92 -7.43
C CYS A 35 6.56 -3.48 -8.77
N GLU A 36 6.59 -4.43 -9.70
CA GLU A 36 6.94 -4.14 -11.09
C GLU A 36 5.80 -3.43 -11.81
N PRO A 37 6.09 -2.77 -12.95
CA PRO A 37 5.04 -2.14 -13.76
C PRO A 37 3.93 -3.12 -14.13
N LYS A 38 2.72 -2.60 -14.24
CA LYS A 38 1.50 -3.34 -14.62
C LYS A 38 1.06 -4.37 -13.59
N THR A 39 1.61 -4.35 -12.38
CA THR A 39 1.13 -5.19 -11.30
C THR A 39 0.15 -4.43 -10.42
N GLN A 40 -0.75 -5.15 -9.80
CA GLN A 40 -1.75 -4.62 -8.91
C GLN A 40 -2.18 -5.71 -7.92
N ASP A 41 -2.61 -5.27 -6.75
CA ASP A 41 -3.22 -6.20 -5.79
C ASP A 41 -4.73 -6.33 -6.06
N ASP A 42 -5.40 -7.15 -5.26
CA ASP A 42 -6.85 -7.27 -5.33
C ASP A 42 -7.53 -6.08 -4.65
N MET A 43 -8.72 -5.72 -5.13
CA MET A 43 -9.57 -4.79 -4.38
C MET A 43 -9.88 -5.42 -3.02
N HIS A 44 -9.58 -4.72 -1.96
CA HIS A 44 -9.77 -5.22 -0.60
C HIS A 44 -9.96 -4.07 0.37
N TYR A 45 -10.36 -4.38 1.59
CA TYR A 45 -10.36 -3.41 2.68
C TYR A 45 -9.84 -4.07 3.95
N HIS A 46 -9.46 -3.24 4.91
CA HIS A 46 -9.03 -3.71 6.23
C HIS A 46 -10.02 -3.27 7.27
N GLU A 47 -10.30 -4.14 8.21
CA GLU A 47 -11.08 -3.79 9.39
C GLU A 47 -10.12 -3.52 10.55
N ASN A 48 -10.48 -2.53 11.37
CA ASN A 48 -9.71 -2.15 12.56
C ASN A 48 -8.28 -1.69 12.25
N ASP A 49 -8.08 -1.14 11.06
CA ASP A 49 -6.74 -0.75 10.62
C ASP A 49 -6.84 0.37 9.58
N ASP A 50 -6.28 1.52 9.89
CA ASP A 50 -6.12 2.61 8.94
C ASP A 50 -4.75 2.45 8.27
N HIS A 51 -4.70 2.56 6.96
CA HIS A 51 -3.44 2.50 6.23
C HIS A 51 -3.09 3.85 5.63
N ILE A 52 -1.81 4.19 5.74
CA ILE A 52 -1.25 5.37 5.08
C ILE A 52 -0.14 4.87 4.18
N PHE A 53 -0.12 5.34 2.94
CA PHE A 53 0.95 5.05 2.02
C PHE A 53 1.60 6.33 1.53
N MET A 54 2.92 6.26 1.33
CA MET A 54 3.68 7.29 0.64
C MET A 54 4.43 6.66 -0.52
N VAL A 55 4.39 7.28 -1.68
CA VAL A 55 5.18 6.84 -2.82
C VAL A 55 6.63 7.27 -2.62
N LEU A 56 7.53 6.30 -2.48
CA LEU A 56 8.97 6.55 -2.38
C LEU A 56 9.61 6.63 -3.75
N GLU A 57 9.10 5.85 -4.71
CA GLU A 57 9.64 5.79 -6.05
C GLU A 57 8.55 5.34 -7.01
N GLY A 58 8.54 5.91 -8.21
CA GLY A 58 7.59 5.53 -9.25
C GLY A 58 6.24 6.20 -9.11
N GLU A 59 5.22 5.51 -9.56
CA GLU A 59 3.85 6.01 -9.60
C GLU A 59 2.89 4.94 -9.10
N CYS A 60 1.91 5.34 -8.32
CA CYS A 60 0.85 4.46 -7.84
C CYS A 60 -0.51 5.06 -8.16
N THR A 61 -1.37 4.29 -8.80
CA THR A 61 -2.78 4.64 -8.89
C THR A 61 -3.54 3.86 -7.83
N VAL A 62 -4.20 4.58 -6.95
CA VAL A 62 -5.10 3.99 -5.96
C VAL A 62 -6.50 4.00 -6.54
N ARG A 63 -7.07 2.83 -6.68
CA ARG A 63 -8.46 2.67 -7.15
C ARG A 63 -9.36 2.38 -5.97
N THR A 64 -10.49 3.07 -5.94
CA THR A 64 -11.60 2.74 -5.07
C THR A 64 -12.80 2.38 -5.95
N PRO A 65 -13.92 1.88 -5.39
CA PRO A 65 -15.09 1.59 -6.23
C PRO A 65 -15.65 2.79 -6.99
N HIS A 66 -15.32 4.00 -6.56
CA HIS A 66 -15.92 5.23 -7.12
C HIS A 66 -14.93 6.16 -7.80
N ARG A 67 -13.63 6.06 -7.47
CA ARG A 67 -12.62 7.02 -7.94
C ARG A 67 -11.27 6.38 -8.10
N GLU A 68 -10.41 7.09 -8.83
CA GLU A 68 -8.99 6.78 -8.93
C GLU A 68 -8.17 8.00 -8.56
N PHE A 69 -7.03 7.73 -7.93
CA PHE A 69 -6.08 8.77 -7.52
C PHE A 69 -4.70 8.37 -8.02
N VAL A 70 -4.08 9.23 -8.81
CA VAL A 70 -2.70 9.00 -9.27
C VAL A 70 -1.75 9.68 -8.29
N LEU A 71 -0.91 8.88 -7.64
CA LEU A 71 0.09 9.35 -6.70
C LEU A 71 1.46 9.36 -7.36
N LYS A 72 2.15 10.45 -7.23
CA LYS A 72 3.53 10.63 -7.68
C LYS A 72 4.47 10.54 -6.47
N GLN A 73 5.77 10.58 -6.74
CA GLN A 73 6.78 10.51 -5.69
C GLN A 73 6.49 11.51 -4.57
N HIS A 74 6.51 11.01 -3.34
CA HIS A 74 6.28 11.72 -2.09
C HIS A 74 4.83 12.12 -1.82
N ASP A 75 3.89 11.79 -2.69
CA ASP A 75 2.47 11.91 -2.36
C ASP A 75 2.06 10.85 -1.34
N THR A 76 1.11 11.20 -0.50
CA THR A 76 0.55 10.29 0.51
C THR A 76 -0.95 10.11 0.33
N VAL A 77 -1.44 8.97 0.80
CA VAL A 77 -2.87 8.66 0.80
C VAL A 77 -3.25 8.01 2.13
N LEU A 78 -4.41 8.38 2.65
CA LEU A 78 -5.01 7.75 3.82
C LEU A 78 -6.19 6.89 3.37
N LEU A 79 -6.16 5.64 3.76
CA LEU A 79 -7.22 4.67 3.52
C LEU A 79 -7.74 4.21 4.88
N LYS A 80 -8.89 4.71 5.25
CA LYS A 80 -9.48 4.39 6.57
C LYS A 80 -10.00 2.97 6.60
N SER A 81 -10.06 2.44 7.80
CA SER A 81 -10.68 1.14 8.05
C SER A 81 -12.04 1.02 7.34
N GLY A 82 -12.22 -0.07 6.63
CA GLY A 82 -13.46 -0.34 5.90
C GLY A 82 -13.53 0.22 4.49
N GLU A 83 -12.59 1.06 4.06
CA GLU A 83 -12.58 1.60 2.70
C GLU A 83 -11.95 0.61 1.72
N PRO A 84 -12.71 0.13 0.71
CA PRO A 84 -12.13 -0.74 -0.32
C PRO A 84 -11.16 0.02 -1.20
N TYR A 85 -10.04 -0.61 -1.51
CA TYR A 85 -9.04 -0.02 -2.40
C TYR A 85 -8.20 -1.08 -3.09
N GLN A 86 -7.52 -0.65 -4.13
CA GLN A 86 -6.59 -1.43 -4.90
C GLN A 86 -5.39 -0.56 -5.24
N LEU A 87 -4.19 -1.09 -5.06
CA LEU A 87 -2.94 -0.39 -5.41
C LEU A 87 -2.45 -0.92 -6.74
N CYS A 88 -2.16 0.00 -7.67
CA CYS A 88 -1.76 -0.36 -9.03
C CYS A 88 -0.47 0.37 -9.39
N ASN A 89 0.52 -0.37 -9.89
CA ASN A 89 1.69 0.26 -10.49
C ASN A 89 1.35 0.68 -11.93
N THR A 90 1.14 1.96 -12.11
CA THR A 90 0.80 2.56 -13.41
C THR A 90 1.95 3.33 -14.02
N GLY A 91 3.12 3.25 -13.43
CA GLY A 91 4.34 3.86 -13.96
C GLY A 91 5.09 2.92 -14.90
N THR A 92 6.26 3.37 -15.33
CA THR A 92 7.14 2.63 -16.25
C THR A 92 8.27 1.90 -15.54
N GLY A 93 8.51 2.23 -14.27
CA GLY A 93 9.50 1.58 -13.42
C GLY A 93 8.84 0.94 -12.22
N ARG A 94 9.66 0.47 -11.28
CA ARG A 94 9.11 -0.11 -10.06
C ARG A 94 8.31 0.92 -9.27
N MET A 95 7.28 0.45 -8.58
CA MET A 95 6.52 1.21 -7.62
C MET A 95 6.99 0.83 -6.22
N LEU A 96 7.52 1.79 -5.47
CA LEU A 96 7.97 1.59 -4.12
C LEU A 96 7.13 2.45 -3.18
N LEU A 97 6.37 1.80 -2.31
CA LEU A 97 5.50 2.46 -1.35
C LEU A 97 5.98 2.18 0.07
N LEU A 98 5.93 3.20 0.91
CA LEU A 98 6.05 3.03 2.34
C LEU A 98 4.64 2.98 2.92
N GLY A 99 4.31 1.89 3.61
CA GLY A 99 3.02 1.72 4.26
C GLY A 99 3.13 1.83 5.77
N ALA A 100 2.12 2.40 6.37
CA ALA A 100 1.99 2.48 7.82
C ALA A 100 0.57 2.08 8.21
N GLY A 101 0.45 1.37 9.32
CA GLY A 101 -0.85 0.95 9.84
C GLY A 101 -0.83 0.72 11.33
N ASN A 102 -2.02 0.49 11.88
CA ASN A 102 -2.18 0.06 13.26
C ASN A 102 -1.74 -1.40 13.39
N ALA A 103 -1.27 -1.80 14.51
CA ALA A 103 -0.93 -3.21 14.76
C ALA A 103 -2.01 -3.93 15.56
N GLY A 104 -3.27 -3.64 15.29
CA GLY A 104 -4.38 -4.19 16.05
C GLY A 104 -4.67 -3.39 17.31
N VAL A 105 -4.81 -2.08 17.16
CA VAL A 105 -5.03 -1.14 18.28
C VAL A 105 -6.30 -1.51 19.05
N ASN A 106 -6.28 -1.28 20.35
CA ASN A 106 -7.40 -1.56 21.27
C ASN A 106 -7.78 -3.03 21.36
N GLY A 107 -6.81 -3.93 21.14
CA GLY A 107 -7.06 -5.36 21.21
C GLY A 107 -7.87 -5.93 20.07
N GLN A 108 -8.22 -5.12 19.08
CA GLN A 108 -8.93 -5.58 17.91
C GLN A 108 -7.94 -6.08 16.86
N PRO A 109 -8.10 -7.28 16.32
CA PRO A 109 -7.21 -7.77 15.28
C PRO A 109 -7.41 -6.98 13.99
N ARG A 110 -6.32 -6.77 13.27
CA ARG A 110 -6.41 -6.29 11.90
C ARG A 110 -6.98 -7.40 11.03
N THR A 111 -7.87 -7.05 10.13
CA THR A 111 -8.45 -8.03 9.22
C THR A 111 -8.40 -7.47 7.80
N ARG A 112 -7.76 -8.21 6.90
CA ARG A 112 -7.82 -7.93 5.47
C ARG A 112 -9.02 -8.66 4.90
N VAL A 113 -9.96 -7.92 4.35
CA VAL A 113 -11.10 -8.49 3.67
C VAL A 113 -10.84 -8.44 2.17
N PRO A 114 -10.67 -9.61 1.54
CA PRO A 114 -10.33 -9.63 0.12
C PRO A 114 -11.48 -9.11 -0.71
N LYS A 115 -11.13 -8.72 -1.83
CA LYS A 115 -11.82 -8.41 -3.02
C LYS A 115 -13.34 -8.21 -2.97
N ILE A 116 -13.77 -7.07 -3.46
CA ILE A 116 -15.18 -6.81 -3.77
C ILE A 116 -15.54 -7.55 -5.06
N PRO A 117 -16.50 -8.47 -5.05
CA PRO A 117 -16.74 -9.36 -6.19
C PRO A 117 -17.05 -8.67 -7.51
N SER A 118 -17.73 -7.56 -7.45
CA SER A 118 -18.16 -6.85 -8.66
C SER A 118 -17.08 -5.94 -9.25
N HIS A 119 -15.93 -5.84 -8.60
CA HIS A 119 -14.91 -4.92 -9.06
C HIS A 119 -14.22 -5.43 -10.33
N THR A 120 -14.20 -4.58 -11.33
CA THR A 120 -13.44 -4.80 -12.55
C THR A 120 -12.39 -3.71 -12.65
N PRO A 121 -11.10 -4.04 -12.66
CA PRO A 121 -10.05 -3.03 -12.83
C PRO A 121 -10.23 -2.29 -14.14
N LEU A 122 -9.98 -1.01 -14.15
CA LEU A 122 -9.94 -0.22 -15.36
C LEU A 122 -8.72 -0.62 -16.20
N ALA A 123 -8.86 -0.60 -17.50
CA ALA A 123 -7.74 -0.88 -18.40
C ALA A 123 -6.63 0.16 -18.23
N GLU A 124 -7.05 1.40 -18.02
CA GLU A 124 -6.13 2.52 -17.80
C GLU A 124 -6.62 3.37 -16.64
N PRO A 125 -5.72 3.82 -15.76
CA PRO A 125 -6.12 4.72 -14.68
C PRO A 125 -6.48 6.09 -15.21
N ILE A 126 -7.39 6.75 -14.51
CA ILE A 126 -7.73 8.13 -14.79
C ILE A 126 -6.71 9.00 -14.08
N VAL A 127 -5.93 9.74 -14.85
CA VAL A 127 -4.95 10.68 -14.30
C VAL A 127 -5.69 11.96 -13.95
N ALA A 128 -5.71 12.26 -12.66
CA ALA A 128 -6.35 13.47 -12.16
C ALA A 128 -5.44 14.69 -12.34
#